data_db40538ee3ed15cfd88e5721ba3be349
#
_entry.id   db40538ee3ed15cfd88e5721ba3be349
#
_cell.length_a   1.000
_cell.length_b   1.000
_cell.length_c   1.000
_cell.angle_alpha   90.00
_cell.angle_beta   90.00
_cell.angle_gamma   90.00
#
_symmetry.space_group_name_H-M   'P 1'
#
loop_
_entity.id
_entity.type
_entity.pdbx_description
1 polymer ?
#
loop_
_entity_poly.entity_id
_entity_poly.type
_entity_poly.pdbx_seq_one_letter_code
_entity_poly.pdbx_strand_id
1 'polypeptide(L)'
;HGAKYFAGFPIGFNIAIGGQDENGNDTYNDLSFLFLESQKHLGLPQPNLSVRLHEGTSDELLKEAVRVVAKGSGMPQFFNDKAVIPSIQELGIEEKDARDYAIVGCVELTTQGNNLGWSDSAMFNLNKALEVALTGGICLLTGEKIAPDYGNLETYETFEELEAAFKKQIDYFMDKMLLACEEVEKAHIDLLPSPFLSASIENCMENGMDVTAGGAKYNLSEI
;
A
#
# COMPACT_ATOMS: atom_id res chain seq x y z
N HIS A 1 -19.12 19.54 -7.65
CA HIS A 1 -20.01 18.42 -8.00
C HIS A 1 -19.35 17.40 -8.94
N GLY A 2 -18.50 17.82 -9.88
CA GLY A 2 -17.81 16.92 -10.82
C GLY A 2 -16.92 15.87 -10.14
N ALA A 3 -16.29 16.21 -9.03
CA ALA A 3 -15.41 15.31 -8.30
C ALA A 3 -16.13 14.10 -7.65
N LYS A 4 -17.44 14.18 -7.43
CA LYS A 4 -18.23 13.07 -6.90
C LYS A 4 -18.42 11.91 -7.88
N TYR A 5 -18.22 12.16 -9.16
CA TYR A 5 -18.46 11.22 -10.24
C TYR A 5 -17.17 10.91 -10.98
N PHE A 6 -16.09 10.79 -10.24
CA PHE A 6 -14.82 10.46 -10.82
C PHE A 6 -14.88 9.06 -11.43
N ALA A 7 -15.25 9.00 -12.69
CA ALA A 7 -15.23 7.81 -13.52
C ALA A 7 -13.87 7.71 -14.20
N GLY A 8 -12.83 7.51 -13.46
CA GLY A 8 -11.48 7.41 -13.98
C GLY A 8 -10.56 6.86 -12.89
N PHE A 9 -9.33 6.66 -13.25
CA PHE A 9 -8.30 6.27 -12.29
C PHE A 9 -8.33 7.26 -11.14
N PRO A 10 -8.50 6.81 -9.89
CA PRO A 10 -8.33 7.69 -8.76
C PRO A 10 -6.89 8.21 -8.82
N ILE A 11 -6.73 9.50 -8.96
CA ILE A 11 -5.47 10.13 -8.65
C ILE A 11 -5.31 9.89 -7.15
N GLY A 12 -4.42 8.99 -6.76
CA GLY A 12 -4.23 8.57 -5.37
C GLY A 12 -3.63 9.66 -4.50
N PHE A 13 -4.29 10.84 -4.47
CA PHE A 13 -3.88 11.95 -3.64
C PHE A 13 -4.37 11.70 -2.22
N ASN A 14 -3.44 11.58 -1.29
CA ASN A 14 -3.72 11.36 0.12
C ASN A 14 -3.26 12.56 0.95
N ILE A 15 -4.05 12.91 1.96
CA ILE A 15 -3.71 13.91 2.96
C ILE A 15 -3.68 13.21 4.30
N ALA A 16 -2.51 13.15 4.94
CA ALA A 16 -2.36 12.65 6.29
C ALA A 16 -2.33 13.81 7.28
N ILE A 17 -3.10 13.71 8.36
CA ILE A 17 -3.13 14.67 9.47
C ILE A 17 -2.90 13.93 10.79
N GLY A 18 -2.41 14.64 11.80
CA GLY A 18 -2.03 14.04 13.08
C GLY A 18 -0.74 13.21 12.97
N GLY A 19 -0.54 12.30 13.90
CA GLY A 19 0.68 11.51 14.02
C GLY A 19 1.76 12.20 14.83
N GLN A 20 2.99 11.77 14.64
CA GLN A 20 4.16 12.22 15.41
C GLN A 20 5.21 12.80 14.47
N ASP A 21 5.96 13.79 14.98
CA ASP A 21 7.20 14.23 14.36
C ASP A 21 8.36 13.25 14.67
N GLU A 22 9.55 13.53 14.16
CA GLU A 22 10.76 12.73 14.38
C GLU A 22 11.12 12.57 15.87
N ASN A 23 10.68 13.51 16.75
CA ASN A 23 10.91 13.51 18.17
C ASN A 23 9.78 12.87 18.99
N GLY A 24 8.71 12.42 18.34
CA GLY A 24 7.55 11.82 18.99
C GLY A 24 6.50 12.81 19.50
N ASN A 25 6.60 14.09 19.12
CA ASN A 25 5.60 15.08 19.48
C ASN A 25 4.38 15.00 18.55
N ASP A 26 3.19 15.32 19.08
CA ASP A 26 1.97 15.42 18.29
C ASP A 26 2.06 16.54 17.22
N THR A 27 1.60 16.26 16.01
CA THR A 27 1.71 17.18 14.87
C THR A 27 0.39 17.77 14.41
N TYR A 28 -0.73 17.46 15.06
CA TYR A 28 -2.00 18.09 14.68
C TYR A 28 -2.00 19.59 15.00
N ASN A 29 -2.75 20.35 14.21
CA ASN A 29 -2.92 21.79 14.36
C ASN A 29 -4.29 22.24 13.82
N ASP A 30 -4.54 23.55 13.78
CA ASP A 30 -5.80 24.11 13.29
C ASP A 30 -6.16 23.68 11.85
N LEU A 31 -5.15 23.47 10.98
CA LEU A 31 -5.37 22.98 9.62
C LEU A 31 -5.93 21.55 9.64
N SER A 32 -5.55 20.72 10.60
CA SER A 32 -6.09 19.38 10.74
C SER A 32 -7.61 19.40 10.93
N PHE A 33 -8.10 20.33 11.73
CA PHE A 33 -9.56 20.52 11.92
C PHE A 33 -10.23 21.08 10.67
N LEU A 34 -9.58 21.97 9.92
CA LEU A 34 -10.13 22.51 8.68
C LEU A 34 -10.25 21.42 7.60
N PHE A 35 -9.31 20.48 7.51
CA PHE A 35 -9.44 19.33 6.62
C PHE A 35 -10.63 18.45 7.01
N LEU A 36 -10.80 18.15 8.30
CA LEU A 36 -11.95 17.40 8.81
C LEU A 36 -13.27 18.11 8.51
N GLU A 37 -13.34 19.41 8.74
CA GLU A 37 -14.54 20.21 8.48
C GLU A 37 -14.87 20.23 6.97
N SER A 38 -13.86 20.40 6.12
CA SER A 38 -14.02 20.34 4.68
C SER A 38 -14.58 19.00 4.22
N GLN A 39 -14.04 17.90 4.72
CA GLN A 39 -14.53 16.55 4.44
C GLN A 39 -15.96 16.36 4.92
N LYS A 40 -16.29 16.86 6.09
CA LYS A 40 -17.65 16.80 6.68
C LYS A 40 -18.69 17.52 5.84
N HIS A 41 -18.33 18.66 5.26
CA HIS A 41 -19.22 19.46 4.40
C HIS A 41 -19.33 18.92 2.99
N LEU A 42 -18.21 18.54 2.39
CA LEU A 42 -18.16 18.16 0.98
C LEU A 42 -18.48 16.69 0.75
N GLY A 43 -18.06 15.79 1.67
CA GLY A 43 -18.26 14.35 1.55
C GLY A 43 -17.70 13.79 0.26
N LEU A 44 -16.55 14.31 -0.20
CA LEU A 44 -15.91 13.86 -1.42
C LEU A 44 -15.17 12.55 -1.22
N PRO A 45 -15.16 11.66 -2.23
CA PRO A 45 -14.38 10.43 -2.16
C PRO A 45 -12.87 10.66 -2.32
N GLN A 46 -12.46 11.82 -2.81
CA GLN A 46 -11.08 12.23 -3.04
C GLN A 46 -10.89 13.73 -2.69
N PRO A 47 -9.72 14.12 -2.17
CA PRO A 47 -8.56 13.29 -1.80
C PRO A 47 -8.88 12.35 -0.63
N ASN A 48 -8.16 11.23 -0.54
CA ASN A 48 -8.21 10.39 0.66
C ASN A 48 -7.72 11.19 1.87
N LEU A 49 -8.51 11.23 2.92
CA LEU A 49 -8.12 11.86 4.18
C LEU A 49 -7.78 10.78 5.20
N SER A 50 -6.58 10.83 5.74
CA SER A 50 -6.06 9.89 6.72
C SER A 50 -5.74 10.61 8.02
N VAL A 51 -6.12 10.00 9.14
CA VAL A 51 -5.77 10.49 10.48
C VAL A 51 -4.83 9.49 11.14
N ARG A 52 -3.63 9.94 11.46
CA ARG A 52 -2.66 9.16 12.22
C ARG A 52 -2.91 9.39 13.71
N LEU A 53 -2.99 8.29 14.45
CA LEU A 53 -3.28 8.26 15.87
C LEU A 53 -2.10 7.69 16.65
N HIS A 54 -1.76 8.32 17.78
CA HIS A 54 -0.78 7.84 18.75
C HIS A 54 -1.24 8.11 20.19
N GLU A 55 -0.47 7.71 21.17
CA GLU A 55 -0.86 7.85 22.58
C GLU A 55 -1.05 9.32 23.02
N GLY A 56 -0.37 10.27 22.35
CA GLY A 56 -0.50 11.72 22.60
C GLY A 56 -1.60 12.40 21.80
N THR A 57 -2.30 11.70 20.92
CA THR A 57 -3.38 12.29 20.10
C THR A 57 -4.49 12.83 20.99
N SER A 58 -4.90 14.09 20.76
CA SER A 58 -5.94 14.71 21.54
C SER A 58 -7.31 14.06 21.34
N ASP A 59 -8.05 13.97 22.44
CA ASP A 59 -9.46 13.54 22.43
C ASP A 59 -10.32 14.37 21.48
N GLU A 60 -9.98 15.65 21.30
CA GLU A 60 -10.74 16.57 20.45
C GLU A 60 -10.58 16.20 18.97
N LEU A 61 -9.35 15.96 18.51
CA LEU A 61 -9.09 15.50 17.15
C LEU A 61 -9.78 14.17 16.86
N LEU A 62 -9.62 13.20 17.77
CA LEU A 62 -10.26 11.89 17.62
C LEU A 62 -11.79 11.99 17.54
N LYS A 63 -12.42 12.75 18.44
CA LYS A 63 -13.86 12.94 18.45
C LYS A 63 -14.36 13.60 17.17
N GLU A 64 -13.67 14.62 16.65
CA GLU A 64 -14.09 15.27 15.41
C GLU A 64 -13.90 14.35 14.21
N ALA A 65 -12.78 13.62 14.11
CA ALA A 65 -12.56 12.63 13.06
C ALA A 65 -13.67 11.56 13.03
N VAL A 66 -14.05 11.02 14.19
CA VAL A 66 -15.18 10.05 14.31
C VAL A 66 -16.50 10.67 13.88
N ARG A 67 -16.77 11.94 14.22
CA ARG A 67 -17.99 12.65 13.75
C ARG A 67 -18.03 12.80 12.23
N VAL A 68 -16.86 12.98 11.58
CA VAL A 68 -16.78 13.02 10.13
C VAL A 68 -17.06 11.66 9.51
N VAL A 69 -16.47 10.59 10.02
CA VAL A 69 -16.75 9.21 9.57
C VAL A 69 -18.24 8.89 9.70
N ALA A 70 -18.88 9.31 10.79
CA ALA A 70 -20.31 9.08 11.03
C ALA A 70 -21.23 9.72 9.97
N LYS A 71 -20.72 10.61 9.10
CA LYS A 71 -21.45 11.13 7.94
C LYS A 71 -21.58 10.15 6.78
N GLY A 72 -20.87 9.01 6.85
CA GLY A 72 -20.97 7.93 5.86
C GLY A 72 -20.15 8.13 4.58
N SER A 73 -19.19 9.06 4.55
CA SER A 73 -18.31 9.26 3.41
C SER A 73 -17.20 8.20 3.29
N GLY A 74 -16.98 7.39 4.33
CA GLY A 74 -15.86 6.45 4.43
C GLY A 74 -14.52 7.10 4.80
N MET A 75 -14.50 8.42 4.98
CA MET A 75 -13.32 9.20 5.35
C MET A 75 -13.57 9.95 6.68
N PRO A 76 -12.52 10.24 7.45
CA PRO A 76 -11.12 9.84 7.26
C PRO A 76 -10.88 8.36 7.57
N GLN A 77 -9.79 7.81 7.00
CA GLN A 77 -9.20 6.55 7.42
C GLN A 77 -8.34 6.75 8.67
N PHE A 78 -8.17 5.71 9.48
CA PHE A 78 -7.36 5.79 10.70
C PHE A 78 -6.13 4.89 10.60
N PHE A 79 -4.98 5.45 10.95
CA PHE A 79 -3.70 4.75 11.04
C PHE A 79 -3.18 4.83 12.46
N ASN A 80 -2.89 3.69 13.06
CA ASN A 80 -2.38 3.61 14.43
C ASN A 80 -0.84 3.57 14.43
N ASP A 81 -0.21 4.68 14.78
CA ASP A 81 1.25 4.80 14.83
C ASP A 81 1.90 3.72 15.72
N LYS A 82 1.21 3.27 16.77
CA LYS A 82 1.71 2.20 17.65
C LYS A 82 1.87 0.86 16.94
N ALA A 83 1.10 0.61 15.89
CA ALA A 83 1.21 -0.59 15.06
C ALA A 83 2.08 -0.32 13.82
N VAL A 84 1.87 0.81 13.16
CA VAL A 84 2.52 1.11 11.88
C VAL A 84 4.01 1.36 12.04
N ILE A 85 4.43 2.19 13.00
CA ILE A 85 5.85 2.55 13.18
C ILE A 85 6.72 1.31 13.42
N PRO A 86 6.39 0.42 14.37
CA PRO A 86 7.18 -0.82 14.56
C PRO A 86 7.20 -1.71 13.30
N SER A 87 6.08 -1.82 12.59
CA SER A 87 6.02 -2.65 11.37
C SER A 87 6.95 -2.14 10.27
N ILE A 88 7.03 -0.82 10.09
CA ILE A 88 7.96 -0.22 9.13
C ILE A 88 9.42 -0.39 9.59
N GLN A 89 9.68 -0.29 10.88
CA GLN A 89 11.02 -0.52 11.44
C GLN A 89 11.49 -1.97 11.23
N GLU A 90 10.61 -2.95 11.27
CA GLU A 90 10.94 -4.35 10.95
C GLU A 90 11.45 -4.53 9.52
N LEU A 91 11.09 -3.62 8.61
CA LEU A 91 11.60 -3.55 7.24
C LEU A 91 12.97 -2.84 7.13
N GLY A 92 13.57 -2.44 8.24
CA GLY A 92 14.88 -1.80 8.29
C GLY A 92 14.87 -0.27 8.21
N ILE A 93 13.71 0.36 8.35
CA ILE A 93 13.58 1.82 8.38
C ILE A 93 13.95 2.34 9.77
N GLU A 94 14.75 3.40 9.81
CA GLU A 94 15.11 4.09 11.06
C GLU A 94 13.89 4.69 11.74
N GLU A 95 13.88 4.72 13.07
CA GLU A 95 12.72 5.17 13.86
C GLU A 95 12.26 6.60 13.49
N LYS A 96 13.19 7.52 13.28
CA LYS A 96 12.87 8.90 12.90
C LYS A 96 12.12 8.98 11.56
N ASP A 97 12.54 8.17 10.58
CA ASP A 97 11.92 8.11 9.26
C ASP A 97 10.60 7.34 9.31
N ALA A 98 10.55 6.29 10.13
CA ALA A 98 9.32 5.54 10.37
C ALA A 98 8.24 6.40 11.04
N ARG A 99 8.61 7.34 11.92
CA ARG A 99 7.66 8.31 12.50
C ARG A 99 7.12 9.31 11.49
N ASP A 100 7.88 9.60 10.44
CA ASP A 100 7.49 10.52 9.35
C ASP A 100 6.84 9.78 8.16
N TYR A 101 6.26 8.61 8.39
CA TYR A 101 5.57 7.89 7.32
C TYR A 101 4.38 8.65 6.77
N ALA A 102 4.16 8.49 5.48
CA ALA A 102 2.97 8.96 4.76
C ALA A 102 2.18 7.78 4.19
N ILE A 103 0.99 8.11 3.70
CA ILE A 103 0.10 7.14 3.06
C ILE A 103 0.06 7.45 1.57
N VAL A 104 0.29 6.44 0.74
CA VAL A 104 0.19 6.50 -0.71
C VAL A 104 -1.08 5.79 -1.15
N GLY A 105 -1.70 6.27 -2.22
CA GLY A 105 -2.88 5.60 -2.77
C GLY A 105 -4.00 5.43 -1.76
N CYS A 106 -4.30 4.20 -1.41
CA CYS A 106 -5.39 3.87 -0.48
C CYS A 106 -4.91 3.74 0.96
N VAL A 107 -3.91 2.87 1.21
CA VAL A 107 -3.42 2.52 2.56
C VAL A 107 -1.93 2.19 2.59
N GLU A 108 -1.25 2.26 1.46
CA GLU A 108 0.15 1.91 1.29
C GLU A 108 1.03 2.88 2.11
N LEU A 109 2.06 2.34 2.74
CA LEU A 109 2.93 3.09 3.64
C LEU A 109 4.25 3.45 2.93
N THR A 110 4.69 4.68 3.11
CA THR A 110 5.98 5.14 2.59
C THR A 110 6.65 6.09 3.57
N THR A 111 7.96 6.27 3.42
CA THR A 111 8.70 7.34 4.09
C THR A 111 8.95 8.49 3.12
N GLN A 112 8.95 9.71 3.62
CA GLN A 112 8.91 10.90 2.77
C GLN A 112 10.31 11.33 2.32
N GLY A 113 10.49 11.53 1.01
CA GLY A 113 11.71 12.08 0.42
C GLY A 113 12.93 11.16 0.45
N ASN A 114 12.83 9.94 0.94
CA ASN A 114 13.94 9.01 1.11
C ASN A 114 13.63 7.56 0.69
N ASN A 115 12.47 7.34 0.07
CA ASN A 115 12.01 6.04 -0.40
C ASN A 115 11.43 6.16 -1.81
N LEU A 116 11.68 5.15 -2.65
CA LEU A 116 10.83 4.85 -3.79
C LEU A 116 10.00 3.63 -3.43
N GLY A 117 8.76 3.86 -3.02
CA GLY A 117 7.79 2.77 -2.85
C GLY A 117 7.24 2.35 -4.21
N TRP A 118 7.48 1.13 -4.61
CA TRP A 118 6.68 0.46 -5.64
C TRP A 118 5.42 -0.06 -4.95
N SER A 119 4.51 0.84 -4.61
CA SER A 119 3.34 0.54 -3.81
C SER A 119 2.26 -0.28 -4.54
N ASP A 120 2.49 -0.63 -5.80
CA ASP A 120 1.69 -1.54 -6.61
C ASP A 120 2.59 -2.27 -7.59
N SER A 121 3.60 -2.97 -7.10
CA SER A 121 4.53 -3.73 -7.93
C SER A 121 3.82 -4.82 -8.71
N ALA A 122 2.84 -5.47 -8.10
CA ALA A 122 2.01 -6.49 -8.73
C ALA A 122 0.70 -6.69 -7.97
N MET A 123 -0.30 -7.23 -8.66
CA MET A 123 -1.58 -7.64 -8.08
C MET A 123 -1.71 -9.15 -8.15
N PHE A 124 -1.85 -9.79 -7.00
CA PHE A 124 -2.02 -11.24 -6.89
C PHE A 124 -3.50 -11.62 -6.70
N ASN A 125 -4.04 -12.47 -7.56
CA ASN A 125 -5.41 -12.94 -7.47
C ASN A 125 -5.51 -14.23 -6.65
N LEU A 126 -5.69 -14.11 -5.33
CA LEU A 126 -5.87 -15.25 -4.42
C LEU A 126 -7.07 -16.14 -4.79
N ASN A 127 -8.17 -15.56 -5.30
CA ASN A 127 -9.32 -16.33 -5.71
C ASN A 127 -9.02 -17.21 -6.92
N LYS A 128 -8.18 -16.74 -7.85
CA LYS A 128 -7.73 -17.54 -8.99
C LYS A 128 -6.81 -18.68 -8.54
N ALA A 129 -5.94 -18.46 -7.57
CA ALA A 129 -5.13 -19.53 -6.99
C ALA A 129 -6.00 -20.60 -6.33
N LEU A 130 -7.05 -20.20 -5.60
CA LEU A 130 -8.03 -21.17 -5.04
C LEU A 130 -8.80 -21.91 -6.14
N GLU A 131 -9.27 -21.19 -7.16
CA GLU A 131 -9.98 -21.81 -8.30
C GLU A 131 -9.15 -22.94 -8.93
N VAL A 132 -7.87 -22.67 -9.23
CA VAL A 132 -7.01 -23.70 -9.86
C VAL A 132 -6.61 -24.80 -8.89
N ALA A 133 -6.60 -24.56 -7.59
CA ALA A 133 -6.46 -25.63 -6.61
C ALA A 133 -7.68 -26.59 -6.63
N LEU A 134 -8.88 -26.05 -6.80
CA LEU A 134 -10.12 -26.84 -6.87
C LEU A 134 -10.30 -27.59 -8.21
N THR A 135 -9.63 -27.14 -9.28
CA THR A 135 -9.85 -27.63 -10.66
C THR A 135 -8.66 -28.39 -11.25
N GLY A 136 -7.63 -28.69 -10.46
CA GLY A 136 -6.44 -29.36 -10.98
C GLY A 136 -5.61 -28.51 -11.96
N GLY A 137 -5.58 -27.20 -11.74
CA GLY A 137 -4.82 -26.25 -12.56
C GLY A 137 -5.57 -25.66 -13.74
N ILE A 138 -6.88 -25.92 -13.86
CA ILE A 138 -7.70 -25.46 -15.00
C ILE A 138 -8.41 -24.14 -14.66
N CYS A 139 -8.27 -23.15 -15.53
CA CYS A 139 -9.04 -21.91 -15.44
C CYS A 139 -10.50 -22.14 -15.91
N LEU A 140 -11.48 -21.91 -15.04
CA LEU A 140 -12.90 -22.10 -15.37
C LEU A 140 -13.40 -21.15 -16.46
N LEU A 141 -12.78 -19.97 -16.60
CA LEU A 141 -13.19 -18.99 -17.60
C LEU A 141 -12.78 -19.40 -19.02
N THR A 142 -11.55 -19.92 -19.18
CA THR A 142 -10.97 -20.23 -20.50
C THR A 142 -10.98 -21.73 -20.81
N GLY A 143 -11.08 -22.59 -19.81
CA GLY A 143 -10.92 -24.04 -19.93
C GLY A 143 -9.47 -24.49 -20.10
N GLU A 144 -8.51 -23.57 -20.06
CA GLU A 144 -7.09 -23.86 -20.25
C GLU A 144 -6.42 -24.28 -18.94
N LYS A 145 -5.42 -25.14 -19.05
CA LYS A 145 -4.55 -25.49 -17.92
C LYS A 145 -3.48 -24.39 -17.74
N ILE A 146 -3.64 -23.58 -16.70
CA ILE A 146 -2.77 -22.43 -16.43
C ILE A 146 -1.81 -22.65 -15.24
N ALA A 147 -1.98 -23.75 -14.51
CA ALA A 147 -1.18 -24.06 -13.33
C ALA A 147 -0.92 -25.57 -13.20
N PRO A 148 0.08 -25.98 -12.39
CA PRO A 148 0.28 -27.39 -12.08
C PRO A 148 -0.95 -28.03 -11.45
N ASP A 149 -1.10 -29.33 -11.68
CA ASP A 149 -2.13 -30.14 -11.03
C ASP A 149 -1.60 -30.66 -9.68
N TYR A 150 -2.18 -30.16 -8.61
CA TYR A 150 -1.90 -30.64 -7.23
C TYR A 150 -3.09 -31.40 -6.62
N GLY A 151 -4.03 -31.84 -7.46
CA GLY A 151 -5.29 -32.43 -7.09
C GLY A 151 -6.48 -31.52 -7.46
N ASN A 152 -7.66 -31.97 -7.17
CA ASN A 152 -8.91 -31.23 -7.42
C ASN A 152 -9.97 -31.59 -6.36
N LEU A 153 -11.12 -30.92 -6.41
CA LEU A 153 -12.18 -31.08 -5.41
C LEU A 153 -12.68 -32.54 -5.26
N GLU A 154 -12.61 -33.33 -6.31
CA GLU A 154 -13.06 -34.74 -6.29
C GLU A 154 -12.00 -35.67 -5.70
N THR A 155 -10.75 -35.27 -5.65
CA THR A 155 -9.62 -36.08 -5.19
C THR A 155 -9.19 -35.78 -3.74
N TYR A 156 -9.56 -34.62 -3.19
CA TYR A 156 -9.25 -34.30 -1.78
C TYR A 156 -10.17 -35.05 -0.83
N GLU A 157 -9.57 -35.72 0.15
CA GLU A 157 -10.30 -36.42 1.22
C GLU A 157 -10.48 -35.53 2.45
N THR A 158 -9.61 -34.52 2.65
CA THR A 158 -9.60 -33.62 3.81
C THR A 158 -9.45 -32.16 3.41
N PHE A 159 -9.81 -31.26 4.32
CA PHE A 159 -9.61 -29.83 4.14
C PHE A 159 -8.11 -29.46 4.10
N GLU A 160 -7.30 -30.16 4.90
CA GLU A 160 -5.86 -29.96 4.97
C GLU A 160 -5.16 -30.26 3.63
N GLU A 161 -5.66 -31.22 2.86
CA GLU A 161 -5.15 -31.52 1.51
C GLU A 161 -5.48 -30.38 0.53
N LEU A 162 -6.68 -29.84 0.58
CA LEU A 162 -7.05 -28.65 -0.19
C LEU A 162 -6.20 -27.44 0.20
N GLU A 163 -6.03 -27.20 1.51
CA GLU A 163 -5.21 -26.09 2.00
C GLU A 163 -3.75 -26.22 1.53
N ALA A 164 -3.18 -27.41 1.57
CA ALA A 164 -1.84 -27.67 1.08
C ALA A 164 -1.71 -27.46 -0.43
N ALA A 165 -2.69 -27.87 -1.21
CA ALA A 165 -2.73 -27.63 -2.65
C ALA A 165 -2.88 -26.14 -2.98
N PHE A 166 -3.72 -25.42 -2.24
CA PHE A 166 -3.89 -23.98 -2.37
C PHE A 166 -2.58 -23.22 -2.08
N LYS A 167 -1.87 -23.55 -0.99
CA LYS A 167 -0.56 -22.97 -0.68
C LYS A 167 0.45 -23.21 -1.81
N LYS A 168 0.50 -24.42 -2.38
CA LYS A 168 1.37 -24.72 -3.52
C LYS A 168 1.02 -23.91 -4.78
N GLN A 169 -0.28 -23.62 -5.01
CA GLN A 169 -0.68 -22.76 -6.11
C GLN A 169 -0.26 -21.31 -5.87
N ILE A 170 -0.35 -20.82 -4.63
CA ILE A 170 0.16 -19.49 -4.27
C ILE A 170 1.67 -19.43 -4.55
N ASP A 171 2.46 -20.38 -4.04
CA ASP A 171 3.91 -20.43 -4.26
C ASP A 171 4.24 -20.42 -5.76
N TYR A 172 3.56 -21.25 -6.55
CA TYR A 172 3.77 -21.31 -8.00
C TYR A 172 3.53 -19.98 -8.69
N PHE A 173 2.43 -19.28 -8.37
CA PHE A 173 2.13 -18.00 -9.00
C PHE A 173 3.00 -16.86 -8.45
N MET A 174 3.37 -16.92 -7.16
CA MET A 174 4.32 -15.96 -6.57
C MET A 174 5.67 -16.01 -7.29
N ASP A 175 6.22 -17.20 -7.53
CA ASP A 175 7.46 -17.36 -8.29
C ASP A 175 7.37 -16.73 -9.69
N LYS A 176 6.24 -16.93 -10.38
CA LYS A 176 6.02 -16.34 -11.70
C LYS A 176 5.86 -14.82 -11.65
N MET A 177 5.19 -14.33 -10.63
CA MET A 177 5.00 -12.90 -10.42
C MET A 177 6.32 -12.20 -10.11
N LEU A 178 7.15 -12.76 -9.23
CA LEU A 178 8.47 -12.21 -8.91
C LEU A 178 9.36 -12.11 -10.15
N LEU A 179 9.41 -13.17 -10.98
CA LEU A 179 10.14 -13.12 -12.25
C LEU A 179 9.63 -12.02 -13.18
N ALA A 180 8.31 -11.81 -13.24
CA ALA A 180 7.75 -10.73 -14.04
C ALA A 180 8.10 -9.34 -13.46
N CYS A 181 8.09 -9.17 -12.14
CA CYS A 181 8.52 -7.94 -11.48
C CYS A 181 9.99 -7.63 -11.76
N GLU A 182 10.88 -8.63 -11.70
CA GLU A 182 12.31 -8.47 -12.03
C GLU A 182 12.52 -7.96 -13.46
N GLU A 183 11.77 -8.48 -14.43
CA GLU A 183 11.91 -8.02 -15.83
C GLU A 183 11.34 -6.60 -16.02
N VAL A 184 10.26 -6.26 -15.32
CA VAL A 184 9.71 -4.89 -15.33
C VAL A 184 10.68 -3.92 -14.68
N GLU A 185 11.28 -4.28 -13.56
CA GLU A 185 12.28 -3.47 -12.86
C GLU A 185 13.50 -3.19 -13.75
N LYS A 186 14.06 -4.23 -14.41
CA LYS A 186 15.13 -4.06 -15.41
C LYS A 186 14.74 -3.09 -16.52
N ALA A 187 13.51 -3.21 -17.02
CA ALA A 187 13.04 -2.31 -18.07
C ALA A 187 12.94 -0.86 -17.58
N HIS A 188 12.54 -0.62 -16.33
CA HIS A 188 12.54 0.72 -15.74
C HIS A 188 13.96 1.28 -15.61
N ILE A 189 14.90 0.49 -15.08
CA ILE A 189 16.31 0.90 -14.95
C ILE A 189 16.91 1.27 -16.31
N ASP A 190 16.69 0.44 -17.34
CA ASP A 190 17.33 0.60 -18.63
C ASP A 190 16.66 1.65 -19.53
N LEU A 191 15.34 1.80 -19.46
CA LEU A 191 14.56 2.55 -20.44
C LEU A 191 13.86 3.79 -19.86
N LEU A 192 13.63 3.83 -18.55
CA LEU A 192 12.81 4.88 -17.90
C LEU A 192 13.46 5.44 -16.61
N PRO A 193 14.74 5.85 -16.65
CA PRO A 193 15.34 6.51 -15.49
C PRO A 193 14.59 7.80 -15.15
N SER A 194 14.53 8.16 -13.87
CA SER A 194 13.79 9.29 -13.34
C SER A 194 14.70 10.33 -12.69
N PRO A 195 15.55 11.06 -13.45
CA PRO A 195 16.57 11.94 -12.91
C PRO A 195 15.99 13.13 -12.10
N PHE A 196 14.83 13.66 -12.47
CA PHE A 196 14.19 14.73 -11.70
C PHE A 196 13.70 14.24 -10.34
N LEU A 197 13.11 13.05 -10.28
CA LEU A 197 12.70 12.43 -9.02
C LEU A 197 13.95 12.11 -8.19
N SER A 198 14.95 11.51 -8.79
CA SER A 198 16.22 11.16 -8.15
C SER A 198 16.91 12.37 -7.50
N ALA A 199 16.83 13.54 -8.12
CA ALA A 199 17.40 14.78 -7.57
C ALA A 199 16.68 15.27 -6.29
N SER A 200 15.46 14.78 -6.02
CA SER A 200 14.67 15.15 -4.83
C SER A 200 14.61 14.06 -3.75
N ILE A 201 15.19 12.88 -4.04
CA ILE A 201 15.18 11.73 -3.12
C ILE A 201 16.55 11.60 -2.45
N GLU A 202 16.54 11.50 -1.12
CA GLU A 202 17.74 11.33 -0.29
C GLU A 202 18.56 10.12 -0.78
N ASN A 203 19.87 10.29 -0.80
CA ASN A 203 20.86 9.29 -1.16
C ASN A 203 21.08 9.07 -2.68
N CYS A 204 20.13 9.44 -3.55
CA CYS A 204 20.29 9.25 -4.99
C CYS A 204 21.45 10.10 -5.55
N MET A 205 21.54 11.38 -5.16
CA MET A 205 22.59 12.30 -5.63
C MET A 205 23.95 11.94 -5.04
N GLU A 206 23.99 11.59 -3.76
CA GLU A 206 25.22 11.21 -3.04
C GLU A 206 25.86 9.95 -3.66
N ASN A 207 25.02 9.00 -4.08
CA ASN A 207 25.50 7.76 -4.70
C ASN A 207 25.65 7.85 -6.23
N GLY A 208 25.18 8.94 -6.86
CA GLY A 208 25.13 9.05 -8.31
C GLY A 208 24.27 7.96 -8.95
N MET A 209 23.19 7.54 -8.29
CA MET A 209 22.36 6.43 -8.69
C MET A 209 20.90 6.88 -8.84
N ASP A 210 20.27 6.50 -9.95
CA ASP A 210 18.86 6.81 -10.19
C ASP A 210 17.96 6.08 -9.18
N VAL A 211 16.85 6.71 -8.83
CA VAL A 211 15.88 6.15 -7.89
C VAL A 211 15.31 4.82 -8.38
N THR A 212 15.13 4.65 -9.69
CA THR A 212 14.65 3.39 -10.29
C THR A 212 15.68 2.25 -10.22
N ALA A 213 16.96 2.61 -10.02
CA ALA A 213 18.07 1.67 -9.85
C ALA A 213 18.40 1.41 -8.36
N GLY A 214 17.53 1.82 -7.44
CA GLY A 214 17.73 1.64 -6.01
C GLY A 214 18.57 2.73 -5.35
N GLY A 215 18.65 3.93 -5.95
CA GLY A 215 19.44 5.05 -5.41
C GLY A 215 18.89 5.66 -4.12
N ALA A 216 17.60 5.48 -3.80
CA ALA A 216 16.99 5.98 -2.58
C ALA A 216 17.59 5.34 -1.31
N LYS A 217 17.44 6.00 -0.17
CA LYS A 217 17.84 5.47 1.13
C LYS A 217 17.09 4.17 1.46
N TYR A 218 15.81 4.14 1.16
CA TYR A 218 14.93 2.97 1.30
C TYR A 218 14.29 2.61 -0.04
N ASN A 219 14.08 1.33 -0.25
CA ASN A 219 13.46 0.81 -1.47
C ASN A 219 12.42 -0.25 -1.05
N LEU A 220 11.27 0.23 -0.58
CA LEU A 220 10.16 -0.60 -0.17
C LEU A 220 9.26 -0.91 -1.36
N SER A 221 8.86 -2.17 -1.49
CA SER A 221 7.90 -2.61 -2.51
C SER A 221 6.77 -3.39 -1.85
N GLU A 222 5.56 -3.20 -2.33
CA GLU A 222 4.34 -3.87 -1.85
C GLU A 222 3.71 -4.67 -3.00
N ILE A 223 3.14 -5.83 -2.65
CA ILE A 223 2.44 -6.74 -3.57
C ILE A 223 1.03 -6.97 -3.07
#